data_815ef585b9468abe6a326138d1f2ec74
#
_entry.id   815ef585b9468abe6a326138d1f2ec74
#
_cell.length_a   1.000
_cell.length_b   1.000
_cell.length_c   1.000
_cell.angle_alpha   90.00
_cell.angle_beta   90.00
_cell.angle_gamma   90.00
#
_symmetry.space_group_name_H-M   'P 1'
#
loop_
_entity.id
_entity.type
_entity.pdbx_description
1 polymer ?
#
loop_
_entity_poly.entity_id
_entity_poly.type
_entity_poly.pdbx_seq_one_letter_code
_entity_poly.pdbx_strand_id
1 'polypeptide(L)'
;MAFCEKLEEYLKKEGFCPEKTDFGLQFKYETLDFIHFRDDQDENFLNLFFPQIFKAEENTQQDVLTALNMANLQTKAAKGALHPDNFVWVGVECVLSENYDLEDIVPKSLKMMQFYREAFYHAYAQTPSGKAALEAAQKGQ
;
A
#
# COMPACT_ATOMS: atom_id res chain seq x y z
N MET A 1 25.61 3.49 4.89
CA MET A 1 24.73 2.56 4.15
C MET A 1 23.42 3.26 3.84
N ALA A 2 23.00 3.24 2.60
CA ALA A 2 21.74 3.85 2.20
C ALA A 2 20.54 3.11 2.76
N PHE A 3 19.39 3.79 2.85
CA PHE A 3 18.18 3.21 3.41
C PHE A 3 17.77 1.91 2.72
N CYS A 4 17.84 1.86 1.39
CA CYS A 4 17.45 0.67 0.62
C CYS A 4 18.24 -0.57 1.06
N GLU A 5 19.56 -0.43 1.25
CA GLU A 5 20.42 -1.53 1.68
C GLU A 5 20.10 -1.94 3.13
N LYS A 6 19.83 -0.98 4.01
CA LYS A 6 19.42 -1.27 5.39
C LYS A 6 18.11 -2.03 5.43
N LEU A 7 17.16 -1.62 4.60
CA LEU A 7 15.88 -2.29 4.48
C LEU A 7 16.05 -3.72 3.95
N GLU A 8 16.88 -3.89 2.92
CA GLU A 8 17.17 -5.22 2.37
C GLU A 8 17.76 -6.16 3.42
N GLU A 9 18.75 -5.69 4.19
CA GLU A 9 19.33 -6.48 5.26
C GLU A 9 18.32 -6.86 6.33
N TYR A 10 17.47 -5.91 6.74
CA TYR A 10 16.42 -6.15 7.70
C TYR A 10 15.44 -7.22 7.20
N LEU A 11 14.97 -7.10 5.96
CA LEU A 11 14.02 -8.05 5.37
C LEU A 11 14.63 -9.46 5.27
N LYS A 12 15.90 -9.57 4.89
CA LYS A 12 16.62 -10.86 4.86
C LYS A 12 16.71 -11.48 6.23
N LYS A 13 17.04 -10.68 7.25
CA LYS A 13 17.15 -11.15 8.64
C LYS A 13 15.80 -11.68 9.14
N GLU A 14 14.71 -11.05 8.75
CA GLU A 14 13.36 -11.47 9.12
C GLU A 14 12.82 -12.62 8.25
N GLY A 15 13.55 -13.03 7.23
CA GLY A 15 13.17 -14.17 6.39
C GLY A 15 12.24 -13.85 5.23
N PHE A 16 12.14 -12.58 4.81
CA PHE A 16 11.19 -12.16 3.78
C PHE A 16 11.71 -12.25 2.35
N CYS A 17 12.94 -12.69 2.14
CA CYS A 17 13.52 -12.92 0.80
C CYS A 17 13.28 -11.75 -0.17
N PRO A 18 13.78 -10.53 0.13
CA PRO A 18 13.58 -9.40 -0.78
C PRO A 18 14.30 -9.61 -2.10
N GLU A 19 13.68 -9.16 -3.19
CA GLU A 19 14.25 -9.15 -4.52
C GLU A 19 14.65 -7.74 -4.91
N LYS A 20 15.86 -7.57 -5.44
CA LYS A 20 16.31 -6.31 -5.99
C LYS A 20 15.69 -6.11 -7.36
N THR A 21 15.22 -4.88 -7.61
CA THR A 21 14.62 -4.48 -8.89
C THR A 21 15.30 -3.22 -9.38
N ASP A 22 14.98 -2.80 -10.60
CA ASP A 22 15.48 -1.54 -11.16
C ASP A 22 15.04 -0.32 -10.36
N PHE A 23 13.91 -0.42 -9.65
CA PHE A 23 13.34 0.69 -8.88
C PHE A 23 13.66 0.62 -7.38
N GLY A 24 14.09 -0.51 -6.85
CA GLY A 24 14.37 -0.68 -5.43
C GLY A 24 14.25 -2.11 -4.97
N LEU A 25 13.25 -2.42 -4.16
CA LEU A 25 13.02 -3.76 -3.61
C LEU A 25 11.58 -4.19 -3.79
N GLN A 26 11.39 -5.49 -3.93
CA GLN A 26 10.09 -6.14 -3.88
C GLN A 26 10.15 -7.30 -2.91
N PHE A 27 9.13 -7.48 -2.09
CA PHE A 27 9.11 -8.58 -1.12
C PHE A 27 7.68 -8.98 -0.80
N LYS A 28 7.53 -10.19 -0.24
CA LYS A 28 6.24 -10.71 0.21
C LYS A 28 6.16 -10.69 1.73
N TYR A 29 5.02 -10.27 2.24
CA TYR A 29 4.66 -10.36 3.65
C TYR A 29 3.23 -10.92 3.74
N GLU A 30 3.07 -12.06 4.43
CA GLU A 30 1.78 -12.75 4.52
C GLU A 30 1.13 -12.99 3.15
N THR A 31 1.91 -13.45 2.18
CA THR A 31 1.54 -13.71 0.78
C THR A 31 1.20 -12.48 -0.06
N LEU A 32 1.29 -11.30 0.50
CA LEU A 32 1.03 -10.04 -0.20
C LEU A 32 2.32 -9.40 -0.67
N ASP A 33 2.28 -8.79 -1.86
CA ASP A 33 3.45 -8.14 -2.45
C ASP A 33 3.56 -6.68 -2.02
N PHE A 34 4.76 -6.28 -1.60
CA PHE A 34 5.09 -4.92 -1.22
C PHE A 34 6.31 -4.44 -1.98
N ILE A 35 6.40 -3.12 -2.16
CA ILE A 35 7.46 -2.48 -2.93
C ILE A 35 8.07 -1.34 -2.11
N HIS A 36 9.39 -1.19 -2.23
CA HIS A 36 10.11 -0.01 -1.79
C HIS A 36 10.80 0.63 -3.00
N PHE A 37 10.60 1.93 -3.21
CA PHE A 37 11.29 2.69 -4.24
C PHE A 37 12.56 3.32 -3.67
N ARG A 38 13.69 3.03 -4.29
CA ARG A 38 14.99 3.57 -3.88
C ARG A 38 15.01 5.08 -4.09
N ASP A 39 15.42 5.82 -3.05
CA ASP A 39 15.64 7.26 -3.12
C ASP A 39 17.03 7.57 -2.59
N ASP A 40 17.97 7.79 -3.51
CA ASP A 40 19.36 8.05 -3.16
C ASP A 40 19.60 9.49 -2.66
N GLN A 41 18.61 10.36 -2.81
CA GLN A 41 18.68 11.75 -2.36
C GLN A 41 18.21 11.94 -0.94
N ASP A 42 17.44 10.99 -0.39
CA ASP A 42 16.90 11.09 0.96
C ASP A 42 17.04 9.76 1.71
N GLU A 43 18.10 9.65 2.50
CA GLU A 43 18.43 8.43 3.24
C GLU A 43 17.60 8.30 4.54
N ASN A 44 16.91 9.36 4.95
CA ASN A 44 16.09 9.37 6.16
C ASN A 44 14.61 9.40 5.84
N PHE A 45 14.22 8.68 4.79
CA PHE A 45 12.84 8.65 4.33
C PHE A 45 12.42 7.22 4.03
N LEU A 46 11.35 6.78 4.68
CA LEU A 46 10.74 5.49 4.42
C LEU A 46 9.66 5.67 3.35
N ASN A 47 9.66 4.80 2.35
CA ASN A 47 8.49 4.57 1.53
C ASN A 47 8.28 3.07 1.40
N LEU A 48 7.05 2.64 1.63
CA LEU A 48 6.59 1.28 1.38
C LEU A 48 5.24 1.38 0.69
N PHE A 49 5.03 0.54 -0.32
CA PHE A 49 3.78 0.55 -1.09
C PHE A 49 3.19 -0.84 -1.20
N PHE A 50 1.87 -0.88 -1.10
CA PHE A 50 1.05 -2.03 -1.42
C PHE A 50 0.42 -1.74 -2.78
N PRO A 51 0.99 -2.27 -3.89
CA PRO A 51 0.57 -1.86 -5.23
C PRO A 51 -0.73 -2.51 -5.66
N GLN A 52 -1.46 -1.80 -6.51
CA GLN A 52 -2.54 -2.35 -7.32
C GLN A 52 -3.58 -3.13 -6.53
N ILE A 53 -4.05 -2.56 -5.41
CA ILE A 53 -5.07 -3.22 -4.59
C ILE A 53 -6.43 -3.25 -5.25
N PHE A 54 -6.66 -2.38 -6.24
CA PHE A 54 -7.95 -2.27 -6.92
C PHE A 54 -7.75 -1.59 -8.27
N LYS A 55 -8.52 -1.99 -9.28
CA LYS A 55 -8.54 -1.31 -10.58
C LYS A 55 -9.88 -0.64 -10.80
N ALA A 56 -9.86 0.68 -11.01
CA ALA A 56 -11.05 1.45 -11.36
C ALA A 56 -11.37 1.32 -12.84
N GLU A 57 -12.65 1.37 -13.18
CA GLU A 57 -13.14 1.56 -14.53
C GLU A 57 -13.45 3.04 -14.72
N GLU A 58 -13.59 3.50 -15.99
CA GLU A 58 -13.91 4.92 -16.24
C GLU A 58 -15.17 5.38 -15.50
N ASN A 59 -16.20 4.53 -15.49
CA ASN A 59 -17.48 4.86 -14.86
C ASN A 59 -17.49 4.63 -13.33
N THR A 60 -16.42 4.12 -12.74
CA THR A 60 -16.33 3.91 -11.29
C THR A 60 -15.34 4.83 -10.60
N GLN A 61 -14.63 5.67 -11.34
CA GLN A 61 -13.58 6.53 -10.78
C GLN A 61 -14.09 7.42 -9.65
N GLN A 62 -15.26 8.03 -9.80
CA GLN A 62 -15.81 8.90 -8.77
C GLN A 62 -16.07 8.14 -7.46
N ASP A 63 -16.62 6.94 -7.56
CA ASP A 63 -16.89 6.10 -6.38
C ASP A 63 -15.59 5.59 -5.76
N VAL A 64 -14.57 5.31 -6.58
CA VAL A 64 -13.23 4.96 -6.08
C VAL A 64 -12.63 6.12 -5.30
N LEU A 65 -12.71 7.34 -5.82
CA LEU A 65 -12.21 8.53 -5.13
C LEU A 65 -12.95 8.78 -3.81
N THR A 66 -14.26 8.58 -3.79
CA THR A 66 -15.05 8.68 -2.56
C THR A 66 -14.58 7.65 -1.52
N ALA A 67 -14.38 6.40 -1.94
CA ALA A 67 -13.91 5.33 -1.05
C ALA A 67 -12.50 5.61 -0.53
N LEU A 68 -11.61 6.12 -1.39
CA LEU A 68 -10.26 6.52 -1.00
C LEU A 68 -10.29 7.62 0.05
N ASN A 69 -11.14 8.63 -0.13
CA ASN A 69 -11.26 9.71 0.85
C ASN A 69 -11.70 9.18 2.21
N MET A 70 -12.66 8.27 2.24
CA MET A 70 -13.12 7.65 3.48
C MET A 70 -12.04 6.81 4.15
N ALA A 71 -11.33 5.99 3.37
CA ALA A 71 -10.25 5.16 3.89
C ALA A 71 -9.10 6.01 4.42
N ASN A 72 -8.74 7.10 3.73
CA ASN A 72 -7.71 8.03 4.18
C ASN A 72 -8.07 8.67 5.53
N LEU A 73 -9.36 8.95 5.76
CA LEU A 73 -9.82 9.50 7.03
C LEU A 73 -9.77 8.49 8.17
N GLN A 74 -9.97 7.21 7.86
CA GLN A 74 -10.09 6.16 8.87
C GLN A 74 -8.78 5.49 9.23
N THR A 75 -7.74 5.63 8.39
CA THR A 75 -6.48 4.91 8.56
C THR A 75 -5.35 5.85 8.96
N LYS A 76 -4.53 5.40 9.91
CA LYS A 76 -3.33 6.13 10.34
C LYS A 76 -2.16 5.78 9.42
N ALA A 77 -1.32 6.76 9.14
CA ALA A 77 -0.04 6.65 8.43
C ALA A 77 -0.14 6.22 6.97
N ALA A 78 -1.01 5.26 6.64
CA ALA A 78 -1.19 4.81 5.26
C ALA A 78 -2.16 5.73 4.53
N LYS A 79 -1.91 5.92 3.24
CA LYS A 79 -2.80 6.66 2.35
C LYS A 79 -2.90 5.94 1.01
N GLY A 80 -4.06 6.05 0.37
CA GLY A 80 -4.27 5.49 -0.95
C GLY A 80 -4.47 6.58 -1.99
N ALA A 81 -4.17 6.24 -3.22
CA ALA A 81 -4.35 7.15 -4.35
C ALA A 81 -4.74 6.37 -5.60
N LEU A 82 -5.54 7.01 -6.44
CA LEU A 82 -5.86 6.50 -7.77
C LEU A 82 -4.81 7.02 -8.75
N HIS A 83 -4.06 6.11 -9.35
CA HIS A 83 -3.00 6.44 -10.29
C HIS A 83 -3.57 6.65 -11.71
N PRO A 84 -2.82 7.30 -12.61
CA PRO A 84 -3.29 7.55 -13.97
C PRO A 84 -3.63 6.29 -14.78
N ASP A 85 -3.07 5.14 -14.41
CA ASP A 85 -3.40 3.85 -15.03
C ASP A 85 -4.67 3.21 -14.47
N ASN A 86 -5.42 3.93 -13.64
CA ASN A 86 -6.64 3.48 -12.95
C ASN A 86 -6.43 2.44 -11.85
N PHE A 87 -5.19 2.18 -11.44
CA PHE A 87 -4.95 1.35 -10.28
C PHE A 87 -4.88 2.17 -9.00
N VAL A 88 -5.42 1.62 -7.93
CA VAL A 88 -5.29 2.16 -6.58
C VAL A 88 -4.06 1.56 -5.93
N TRP A 89 -3.20 2.41 -5.38
CA TRP A 89 -2.03 2.02 -4.60
C TRP A 89 -2.15 2.57 -3.20
N VAL A 90 -1.67 1.80 -2.24
CA VAL A 90 -1.57 2.23 -0.84
C VAL A 90 -0.10 2.39 -0.49
N GLY A 91 0.22 3.45 0.25
CA GLY A 91 1.60 3.69 0.65
C GLY A 91 1.71 4.20 2.07
N VAL A 92 2.86 3.97 2.67
CA VAL A 92 3.32 4.64 3.88
C VAL A 92 4.58 5.39 3.51
N GLU A 93 4.58 6.69 3.73
CA GLU A 93 5.74 7.54 3.54
C GLU A 93 6.01 8.27 4.85
N CYS A 94 7.24 8.20 5.32
CA CYS A 94 7.57 8.71 6.65
C CYS A 94 8.96 9.30 6.68
N VAL A 95 9.07 10.51 7.21
CA VAL A 95 10.36 11.12 7.54
C VAL A 95 10.92 10.41 8.75
N LEU A 96 12.17 9.97 8.66
CA LEU A 96 12.84 9.22 9.72
C LEU A 96 13.84 10.09 10.46
N SER A 97 14.00 9.86 11.76
CA SER A 97 15.11 10.40 12.53
C SER A 97 16.37 9.57 12.22
N GLU A 98 17.54 10.07 12.59
CA GLU A 98 18.79 9.36 12.38
C GLU A 98 18.85 8.02 13.13
N ASN A 99 18.07 7.88 14.20
CA ASN A 99 18.07 6.71 15.07
C ASN A 99 16.78 5.87 14.89
N TYR A 100 16.32 5.71 13.66
CA TYR A 100 15.13 4.90 13.40
C TYR A 100 15.39 3.42 13.62
N ASP A 101 14.34 2.67 13.98
CA ASP A 101 14.35 1.23 14.20
C ASP A 101 13.40 0.56 13.21
N LEU A 102 13.95 -0.17 12.25
CA LEU A 102 13.17 -0.87 11.23
C LEU A 102 12.29 -1.97 11.82
N GLU A 103 12.72 -2.61 12.91
CA GLU A 103 11.91 -3.63 13.59
C GLU A 103 10.61 -3.05 14.16
N ASP A 104 10.62 -1.77 14.49
CA ASP A 104 9.42 -1.07 14.97
C ASP A 104 8.58 -0.53 13.81
N ILE A 105 9.23 0.09 12.83
CA ILE A 105 8.55 0.84 11.78
C ILE A 105 7.94 -0.07 10.72
N VAL A 106 8.68 -1.07 10.22
CA VAL A 106 8.25 -1.87 9.07
C VAL A 106 7.01 -2.71 9.35
N PRO A 107 6.97 -3.51 10.44
CA PRO A 107 5.77 -4.30 10.72
C PRO A 107 4.51 -3.44 10.90
N LYS A 108 4.64 -2.31 11.59
CA LYS A 108 3.50 -1.40 11.79
C LYS A 108 3.04 -0.79 10.47
N SER A 109 3.98 -0.42 9.60
CA SER A 109 3.65 0.13 8.27
C SER A 109 2.91 -0.88 7.40
N LEU A 110 3.37 -2.13 7.39
CA LEU A 110 2.72 -3.20 6.63
C LEU A 110 1.30 -3.46 7.12
N LYS A 111 1.10 -3.46 8.43
CA LYS A 111 -0.23 -3.63 9.02
C LYS A 111 -1.16 -2.47 8.70
N MET A 112 -0.65 -1.23 8.72
CA MET A 112 -1.45 -0.06 8.37
C MET A 112 -1.92 -0.11 6.92
N MET A 113 -1.07 -0.59 6.00
CA MET A 113 -1.45 -0.73 4.61
C MET A 113 -2.50 -1.83 4.40
N GLN A 114 -2.40 -2.94 5.14
CA GLN A 114 -3.41 -4.00 5.08
C GLN A 114 -4.74 -3.51 5.66
N PHE A 115 -4.70 -2.80 6.78
CA PHE A 115 -5.89 -2.18 7.36
C PHE A 115 -6.52 -1.19 6.37
N TYR A 116 -5.71 -0.40 5.68
CA TYR A 116 -6.19 0.53 4.66
C TYR A 116 -6.96 -0.19 3.57
N ARG A 117 -6.41 -1.29 3.05
CA ARG A 117 -7.07 -2.08 2.01
C ARG A 117 -8.46 -2.52 2.45
N GLU A 118 -8.59 -3.03 3.67
CA GLU A 118 -9.88 -3.45 4.21
C GLU A 118 -10.84 -2.27 4.35
N ALA A 119 -10.35 -1.14 4.85
CA ALA A 119 -11.14 0.09 4.99
C ALA A 119 -11.61 0.59 3.62
N PHE A 120 -10.74 0.51 2.61
CA PHE A 120 -11.09 0.91 1.25
C PHE A 120 -12.18 0.01 0.67
N TYR A 121 -12.04 -1.30 0.77
CA TYR A 121 -13.03 -2.24 0.24
C TYR A 121 -14.38 -2.06 0.94
N HIS A 122 -14.37 -1.85 2.25
CA HIS A 122 -15.60 -1.59 3.00
C HIS A 122 -16.28 -0.31 2.54
N ALA A 123 -15.51 0.76 2.38
CA ALA A 123 -16.04 2.05 1.90
C ALA A 123 -16.56 1.95 0.47
N TYR A 124 -15.81 1.28 -0.41
CA TYR A 124 -16.24 1.10 -1.80
C TYR A 124 -17.55 0.32 -1.90
N ALA A 125 -17.71 -0.72 -1.07
CA ALA A 125 -18.96 -1.51 -1.04
C ALA A 125 -20.19 -0.67 -0.69
N GLN A 126 -20.02 0.48 -0.04
CA GLN A 126 -21.11 1.39 0.29
C GLN A 126 -21.47 2.36 -0.86
N THR A 127 -20.63 2.47 -1.89
CA THR A 127 -20.90 3.32 -3.05
C THR A 127 -21.89 2.66 -4.00
N PRO A 128 -22.54 3.44 -4.88
CA PRO A 128 -23.41 2.85 -5.91
C PRO A 128 -22.69 1.80 -6.79
N SER A 129 -21.45 2.08 -7.21
CA SER A 129 -20.65 1.13 -8.01
C SER A 129 -20.34 -0.14 -7.24
N GLY A 130 -19.98 -0.02 -5.95
CA GLY A 130 -19.70 -1.18 -5.10
C GLY A 130 -20.94 -2.02 -4.85
N LYS A 131 -22.08 -1.39 -4.61
CA LYS A 131 -23.36 -2.10 -4.44
C LYS A 131 -23.75 -2.84 -5.72
N ALA A 132 -23.58 -2.21 -6.88
CA ALA A 132 -23.86 -2.84 -8.16
C ALA A 132 -22.95 -4.05 -8.41
N ALA A 133 -21.66 -3.96 -8.07
CA ALA A 133 -20.72 -5.05 -8.19
C ALA A 133 -21.10 -6.24 -7.30
N LEU A 134 -21.51 -5.99 -6.07
CA LEU A 134 -21.99 -7.04 -5.15
C LEU A 134 -23.24 -7.73 -5.68
N GLU A 135 -24.22 -6.97 -6.18
CA GLU A 135 -25.43 -7.53 -6.78
C GLU A 135 -25.11 -8.41 -7.99
N ALA A 136 -24.21 -7.95 -8.86
CA ALA A 136 -23.79 -8.72 -10.02
C ALA A 136 -23.10 -10.03 -9.62
N ALA A 137 -22.24 -10.00 -8.59
CA ALA A 137 -21.58 -11.19 -8.07
C ALA A 137 -22.58 -12.19 -7.48
N GLN A 138 -23.61 -11.72 -6.77
CA GLN A 138 -24.65 -12.57 -6.19
C GLN A 138 -25.52 -13.23 -7.28
N LYS A 139 -25.81 -12.49 -8.35
CA LYS A 139 -26.60 -13.02 -9.48
C LYS A 139 -25.82 -14.04 -10.33
N GLY A 140 -24.49 -13.94 -10.32
CA GLY A 140 -23.63 -14.86 -11.07
C GLY A 140 -23.39 -16.19 -10.37
N GLN A 141 -23.92 -16.34 -9.17
CA GLN A 141 -23.85 -17.62 -8.41
C GLN A 141 -25.12 -18.50 -8.67
#